data_ca9486063df4228d378000d576e1a441
#
_entry.id   ca9486063df4228d378000d576e1a441
#
_cell.length_a   1.000
_cell.length_b   1.000
_cell.length_c   1.000
_cell.angle_alpha   90.00
_cell.angle_beta   90.00
_cell.angle_gamma   90.00
#
_symmetry.space_group_name_H-M   'P 1'
#
loop_
_entity.id
_entity.type
_entity.pdbx_description
1 polymer ?
#
loop_
_entity_poly.entity_id
_entity_poly.type
_entity_poly.pdbx_seq_one_letter_code
_entity_poly.pdbx_strand_id
1 'polypeptide(L)'
;QRLLIQEKANWAMVEKAFDYVWLEGKDPNLSWPDFCVYLGLSLDTPKPDDALVKAQLIANTEQAKADGAFGVPALVVNQRCFWGVDTMDWVLDYLSRPGMFDEAPYARAGNLPNGLSQ
;
A
#
# COMPACT_ATOMS: atom_id res chain seq x y z
N GLN A 1 4.03 7.83 7.37
CA GLN A 1 4.33 6.39 7.36
C GLN A 1 5.04 5.95 8.64
N ARG A 2 6.16 6.57 9.07
CA ARG A 2 6.91 6.15 10.27
C ARG A 2 6.04 6.13 11.53
N LEU A 3 5.20 7.13 11.75
CA LEU A 3 4.26 7.16 12.89
C LEU A 3 3.32 5.95 12.85
N LEU A 4 2.76 5.64 11.70
CA LEU A 4 1.85 4.50 11.55
C LEU A 4 2.54 3.16 11.87
N ILE A 5 3.82 3.01 11.54
CA ILE A 5 4.62 1.84 11.89
C ILE A 5 4.86 1.81 13.41
N GLN A 6 5.28 2.92 14.00
CA GLN A 6 5.55 3.04 15.44
C GLN A 6 4.31 2.70 16.28
N GLU A 7 3.17 3.25 15.90
CA GLU A 7 1.90 3.04 16.61
C GLU A 7 1.21 1.72 16.25
N LYS A 8 1.82 0.88 15.39
CA LYS A 8 1.21 -0.35 14.87
C LYS A 8 -0.21 -0.10 14.37
N ALA A 9 -0.35 0.95 13.57
CA ALA A 9 -1.62 1.49 13.12
C ALA A 9 -2.54 0.41 12.55
N ASN A 10 -3.79 0.41 13.00
CA ASN A 10 -4.85 -0.34 12.36
C ASN A 10 -5.37 0.42 11.13
N TRP A 11 -6.26 -0.21 10.37
CA TRP A 11 -6.81 0.38 9.14
C TRP A 11 -7.47 1.74 9.37
N ALA A 12 -8.26 1.88 10.45
CA ALA A 12 -8.94 3.15 10.76
C ALA A 12 -7.95 4.31 11.01
N MET A 13 -6.80 4.05 11.62
CA MET A 13 -5.77 5.08 11.80
C MET A 13 -5.08 5.42 10.46
N VAL A 14 -4.90 4.44 9.58
CA VAL A 14 -4.36 4.68 8.23
C VAL A 14 -5.33 5.55 7.43
N GLU A 15 -6.64 5.24 7.42
CA GLU A 15 -7.67 6.07 6.76
C GLU A 15 -7.61 7.52 7.26
N LYS A 16 -7.64 7.73 8.57
CA LYS A 16 -7.52 9.08 9.16
C LYS A 16 -6.26 9.82 8.69
N ALA A 17 -5.14 9.12 8.58
CA ALA A 17 -3.91 9.75 8.11
C ALA A 17 -4.02 10.20 6.64
N PHE A 18 -4.69 9.43 5.80
CA PHE A 18 -4.99 9.80 4.42
C PHE A 18 -6.00 10.95 4.36
N ASP A 19 -7.07 10.91 5.14
CA ASP A 19 -8.07 11.97 5.21
C ASP A 19 -7.45 13.30 5.64
N TYR A 20 -6.57 13.29 6.64
CA TYR A 20 -5.88 14.50 7.09
C TYR A 20 -5.10 15.18 5.95
N VAL A 21 -4.42 14.38 5.14
CA VAL A 21 -3.59 14.90 4.04
C VAL A 21 -4.42 15.23 2.81
N TRP A 22 -5.27 14.32 2.37
CA TRP A 22 -5.88 14.38 1.05
C TRP A 22 -7.31 14.96 1.07
N LEU A 23 -8.08 14.75 2.14
CA LEU A 23 -9.42 15.28 2.28
C LEU A 23 -9.38 16.66 2.94
N GLU A 24 -8.64 16.81 4.06
CA GLU A 24 -8.52 18.08 4.78
C GLU A 24 -7.48 19.02 4.16
N GLY A 25 -6.62 18.53 3.27
CA GLY A 25 -5.58 19.30 2.62
C GLY A 25 -4.48 19.82 3.57
N LYS A 26 -4.25 19.12 4.69
CA LYS A 26 -3.32 19.54 5.73
C LYS A 26 -1.96 18.86 5.62
N ASP A 27 -0.89 19.56 5.97
CA ASP A 27 0.46 18.98 6.04
C ASP A 27 0.82 18.62 7.49
N PRO A 28 1.04 17.33 7.80
CA PRO A 28 1.49 16.90 9.13
C PRO A 28 2.78 17.56 9.62
N ASN A 29 3.62 18.06 8.71
CA ASN A 29 4.88 18.71 9.09
C ASN A 29 4.66 20.11 9.63
N LEU A 30 3.61 20.80 9.18
CA LEU A 30 3.26 22.15 9.62
C LEU A 30 2.56 22.16 10.97
N SER A 31 1.78 21.13 11.28
CA SER A 31 1.09 21.00 12.56
C SER A 31 1.09 19.55 13.06
N TRP A 32 2.23 19.12 13.60
CA TRP A 32 2.40 17.77 14.12
C TRP A 32 1.44 17.43 15.28
N PRO A 33 1.25 18.31 16.30
CA PRO A 33 0.30 18.05 17.37
C PRO A 33 -1.13 17.87 16.88
N ASP A 34 -1.60 18.71 15.95
CA ASP A 34 -2.94 18.61 15.36
C ASP A 34 -3.13 17.28 14.63
N PHE A 35 -2.12 16.86 13.86
CA PHE A 35 -2.12 15.57 13.19
C PHE A 35 -2.22 14.40 14.19
N CYS A 36 -1.42 14.43 15.27
CA CYS A 36 -1.48 13.39 16.31
C CYS A 36 -2.85 13.30 16.95
N VAL A 37 -3.45 14.43 17.34
CA VAL A 37 -4.81 14.49 17.91
C VAL A 37 -5.83 13.98 16.90
N TYR A 38 -5.74 14.34 15.63
CA TYR A 38 -6.64 13.85 14.58
C TYR A 38 -6.59 12.32 14.44
N LEU A 39 -5.44 11.71 14.64
CA LEU A 39 -5.26 10.26 14.67
C LEU A 39 -5.77 9.61 15.98
N GLY A 40 -6.11 10.40 17.00
CA GLY A 40 -6.48 9.92 18.31
C GLY A 40 -5.31 9.65 19.26
N LEU A 41 -4.14 10.24 18.96
CA LEU A 41 -2.93 10.18 19.78
C LEU A 41 -2.81 11.41 20.69
N SER A 42 -1.88 11.37 21.66
CA SER A 42 -1.53 12.53 22.45
C SER A 42 -0.94 13.65 21.59
N LEU A 43 -1.26 14.89 21.91
CA LEU A 43 -0.68 16.07 21.27
C LEU A 43 0.85 16.15 21.49
N ASP A 44 1.37 15.53 22.56
CA ASP A 44 2.79 15.45 22.89
C ASP A 44 3.51 14.26 22.23
N THR A 45 2.84 13.51 21.36
CA THR A 45 3.44 12.38 20.65
C THR A 45 4.65 12.87 19.84
N PRO A 46 5.87 12.36 20.09
CA PRO A 46 7.05 12.83 19.40
C PRO A 46 7.06 12.37 17.94
N LYS A 47 7.73 13.14 17.09
CA LYS A 47 8.00 12.69 15.71
C LYS A 47 8.87 11.44 15.72
N PRO A 48 8.50 10.38 14.98
CA PRO A 48 9.27 9.13 14.98
C PRO A 48 10.66 9.34 14.37
N ASP A 49 11.68 9.11 15.17
CA ASP A 49 13.10 9.16 14.74
C ASP A 49 13.87 7.89 15.12
N ASP A 50 13.18 6.88 15.60
CA ASP A 50 13.77 5.59 15.98
C ASP A 50 14.38 4.87 14.77
N ALA A 51 15.61 4.37 14.94
CA ALA A 51 16.32 3.63 13.92
C ALA A 51 15.60 2.33 13.51
N LEU A 52 14.93 1.67 14.46
CA LEU A 52 14.14 0.45 14.19
C LEU A 52 12.92 0.75 13.33
N VAL A 53 12.24 1.89 13.56
CA VAL A 53 11.10 2.31 12.72
C VAL A 53 11.58 2.65 11.30
N LYS A 54 12.73 3.28 11.16
CA LYS A 54 13.35 3.54 9.85
C LYS A 54 13.70 2.25 9.11
N ALA A 55 14.32 1.30 9.82
CA ALA A 55 14.67 -0.01 9.27
C ALA A 55 13.42 -0.80 8.85
N GLN A 56 12.35 -0.77 9.66
CA GLN A 56 11.09 -1.43 9.32
C GLN A 56 10.45 -0.84 8.06
N LEU A 57 10.47 0.49 7.90
CA LEU A 57 9.96 1.13 6.68
C LEU A 57 10.73 0.68 5.43
N ILE A 58 12.06 0.57 5.54
CA ILE A 58 12.90 0.06 4.45
C ILE A 58 12.54 -1.39 4.15
N ALA A 59 12.46 -2.24 5.18
CA ALA A 59 12.11 -3.65 5.03
C ALA A 59 10.74 -3.84 4.37
N ASN A 60 9.73 -3.06 4.78
CA ASN A 60 8.40 -3.09 4.15
C ASN A 60 8.45 -2.71 2.67
N THR A 61 9.29 -1.74 2.31
CA THR A 61 9.46 -1.31 0.90
C THR A 61 10.14 -2.40 0.07
N GLU A 62 11.18 -3.02 0.59
CA GLU A 62 11.87 -4.12 -0.10
C GLU A 62 10.95 -5.35 -0.24
N GLN A 63 10.13 -5.64 0.78
CA GLN A 63 9.12 -6.71 0.68
C GLN A 63 8.10 -6.41 -0.42
N ALA A 64 7.57 -5.19 -0.47
CA ALA A 64 6.62 -4.80 -1.51
C ALA A 64 7.23 -4.95 -2.92
N LYS A 65 8.51 -4.59 -3.09
CA LYS A 65 9.23 -4.79 -4.36
C LYS A 65 9.38 -6.28 -4.69
N ALA A 66 9.75 -7.11 -3.70
CA ALA A 66 9.88 -8.56 -3.88
C ALA A 66 8.54 -9.21 -4.27
N ASP A 67 7.44 -8.69 -3.76
CA ASP A 67 6.07 -9.10 -4.07
C ASP A 67 5.58 -8.56 -5.44
N GLY A 68 6.41 -7.82 -6.17
CA GLY A 68 6.11 -7.29 -7.50
C GLY A 68 5.36 -5.97 -7.52
N ALA A 69 5.20 -5.29 -6.38
CA ALA A 69 4.59 -3.98 -6.35
C ALA A 69 5.55 -2.91 -6.88
N PHE A 70 5.22 -2.31 -8.01
CA PHE A 70 5.99 -1.25 -8.67
C PHE A 70 5.32 0.12 -8.57
N GLY A 71 4.16 0.19 -7.97
CA GLY A 71 3.39 1.42 -7.76
C GLY A 71 2.29 1.22 -6.72
N VAL A 72 1.60 2.32 -6.36
CA VAL A 72 0.52 2.32 -5.37
C VAL A 72 -0.74 2.96 -5.96
N PRO A 73 -1.93 2.51 -5.56
CA PRO A 73 -2.18 1.35 -4.72
C PRO A 73 -1.84 0.05 -5.43
N ALA A 74 -1.38 -0.95 -4.67
CA ALA A 74 -1.17 -2.30 -5.15
C ALA A 74 -1.71 -3.32 -4.15
N LEU A 75 -2.37 -4.35 -4.65
CA LEU A 75 -2.87 -5.47 -3.89
C LEU A 75 -2.13 -6.74 -4.33
N VAL A 76 -1.55 -7.47 -3.39
CA VAL A 76 -0.88 -8.73 -3.66
C VAL A 76 -1.69 -9.88 -3.08
N VAL A 77 -2.17 -10.77 -3.94
CA VAL A 77 -2.99 -11.92 -3.56
C VAL A 77 -2.37 -13.17 -4.21
N ASN A 78 -1.99 -14.16 -3.41
CA ASN A 78 -1.37 -15.41 -3.89
C ASN A 78 -0.21 -15.14 -4.86
N GLN A 79 0.70 -14.23 -4.50
CA GLN A 79 1.87 -13.82 -5.31
C GLN A 79 1.53 -13.12 -6.64
N ARG A 80 0.28 -12.70 -6.84
CA ARG A 80 -0.12 -11.88 -7.99
C ARG A 80 -0.33 -10.44 -7.54
N CYS A 81 0.34 -9.51 -8.22
CA CYS A 81 0.20 -8.09 -7.96
C CYS A 81 -0.87 -7.49 -8.89
N PHE A 82 -1.86 -6.84 -8.29
CA PHE A 82 -2.89 -6.04 -8.96
C PHE A 82 -2.60 -4.58 -8.66
N TRP A 83 -2.25 -3.82 -9.67
CA TRP A 83 -1.88 -2.42 -9.53
C TRP A 83 -2.98 -1.50 -10.01
N GLY A 84 -3.30 -0.50 -9.19
CA GLY A 84 -4.30 0.52 -9.49
C GLY A 84 -5.70 0.19 -8.98
N VAL A 85 -6.50 1.22 -8.73
CA VAL A 85 -7.90 1.08 -8.27
C VAL A 85 -8.81 0.47 -9.34
N ASP A 86 -8.46 0.65 -10.59
CA ASP A 86 -9.15 0.10 -11.77
C ASP A 86 -9.02 -1.42 -11.89
N THR A 87 -8.08 -2.03 -11.15
CA THR A 87 -7.96 -3.49 -11.11
C THR A 87 -8.80 -4.16 -10.02
N MET A 88 -9.58 -3.40 -9.27
CA MET A 88 -10.34 -3.93 -8.13
C MET A 88 -11.32 -5.04 -8.53
N ASP A 89 -12.02 -4.87 -9.65
CA ASP A 89 -12.93 -5.90 -10.15
C ASP A 89 -12.20 -7.20 -10.50
N TRP A 90 -10.99 -7.12 -11.02
CA TRP A 90 -10.12 -8.27 -11.27
C TRP A 90 -9.69 -8.98 -9.98
N VAL A 91 -9.43 -8.22 -8.91
CA VAL A 91 -9.13 -8.78 -7.58
C VAL A 91 -10.32 -9.57 -7.06
N LEU A 92 -11.53 -8.99 -7.13
CA LEU A 92 -12.75 -9.64 -6.68
C LEU A 92 -13.05 -10.92 -7.48
N ASP A 93 -12.89 -10.87 -8.81
CA ASP A 93 -13.03 -12.04 -9.67
C ASP A 93 -11.99 -13.11 -9.33
N TYR A 94 -10.74 -12.72 -9.12
CA TYR A 94 -9.67 -13.65 -8.75
C TYR A 94 -9.89 -14.30 -7.38
N LEU A 95 -10.39 -13.56 -6.39
CA LEU A 95 -10.73 -14.11 -5.08
C LEU A 95 -11.86 -15.13 -5.18
N SER A 96 -12.81 -14.93 -6.09
CA SER A 96 -13.92 -15.87 -6.32
C SER A 96 -13.52 -17.07 -7.19
N ARG A 97 -12.55 -16.90 -8.10
CA ARG A 97 -12.07 -17.91 -9.06
C ARG A 97 -10.54 -17.86 -9.19
N PRO A 98 -9.79 -18.42 -8.22
CA PRO A 98 -8.32 -18.32 -8.21
C PRO A 98 -7.62 -18.89 -9.45
N GLY A 99 -8.28 -19.84 -10.15
CA GLY A 99 -7.77 -20.44 -11.41
C GLY A 99 -8.04 -19.63 -12.67
N MET A 100 -8.72 -18.48 -12.61
CA MET A 100 -9.16 -17.74 -13.80
C MET A 100 -8.02 -17.41 -14.79
N PHE A 101 -6.83 -17.14 -14.30
CA PHE A 101 -5.69 -16.81 -15.16
C PHE A 101 -5.05 -18.02 -15.86
N ASP A 102 -5.39 -19.22 -15.42
CA ASP A 102 -4.96 -20.47 -16.07
C ASP A 102 -5.92 -20.89 -17.19
N GLU A 103 -7.07 -20.21 -17.29
CA GLU A 103 -8.07 -20.43 -18.33
C GLU A 103 -7.73 -19.61 -19.60
N ALA A 104 -8.16 -20.14 -20.78
CA ALA A 104 -8.14 -19.32 -21.98
C ALA A 104 -9.22 -18.20 -21.86
N PRO A 105 -8.96 -16.96 -22.26
CA PRO A 105 -7.83 -16.45 -23.06
C PRO A 105 -6.59 -16.02 -22.25
N TYR A 106 -6.65 -15.97 -20.92
CA TYR A 106 -5.58 -15.40 -20.08
C TYR A 106 -4.28 -16.18 -20.17
N ALA A 107 -4.37 -17.52 -20.15
CA ALA A 107 -3.21 -18.40 -20.32
C ALA A 107 -2.48 -18.16 -21.66
N ARG A 108 -3.20 -17.75 -22.71
CA ARG A 108 -2.59 -17.41 -24.01
C ARG A 108 -1.87 -16.08 -23.96
N ALA A 109 -2.40 -15.08 -23.25
CA ALA A 109 -1.78 -13.76 -23.15
C ALA A 109 -0.40 -13.81 -22.47
N GLY A 110 -0.24 -14.68 -21.44
CA GLY A 110 1.05 -14.89 -20.77
C GLY A 110 2.13 -15.53 -21.65
N ASN A 111 1.75 -16.17 -22.75
CA ASN A 111 2.66 -16.84 -23.70
C ASN A 111 2.91 -16.05 -24.98
N LEU A 112 2.43 -14.82 -25.07
CA LEU A 112 2.71 -13.97 -26.24
C LEU A 112 4.21 -13.59 -26.28
N PRO A 113 4.84 -13.64 -27.47
CA PRO A 113 6.23 -13.19 -27.58
C PRO A 113 6.33 -11.72 -27.20
N ASN A 114 7.38 -11.39 -26.43
CA ASN A 114 7.65 -10.01 -26.06
C ASN A 114 8.00 -9.21 -27.31
N GLY A 115 7.11 -8.30 -27.74
CA GLY A 115 7.30 -7.47 -28.93
C GLY A 115 8.50 -6.52 -28.88
N LEU A 116 9.20 -6.45 -27.76
CA LEU A 116 10.40 -5.64 -27.58
C LEU A 116 11.71 -6.40 -27.90
N SER A 117 11.62 -7.66 -28.31
CA SER A 117 12.78 -8.51 -28.66
C SER A 117 13.11 -8.53 -30.15
N GLN A 118 12.89 -7.41 -30.87
CA GLN A 118 13.38 -7.18 -32.23
C GLN A 118 14.48 -6.13 -32.26
#